data_d43134fe2b739017187c7a73924a6676
#
_entry.id   d43134fe2b739017187c7a73924a6676
#
_cell.length_a   1.000
_cell.length_b   1.000
_cell.length_c   1.000
_cell.angle_alpha   90.00
_cell.angle_beta   90.00
_cell.angle_gamma   90.00
#
_symmetry.space_group_name_H-M   'P 1'
#
loop_
_entity.id
_entity.type
_entity.pdbx_description
1 polymer ?
#
loop_
_entity_poly.entity_id
_entity_poly.type
_entity_poly.pdbx_seq_one_letter_code
_entity_poly.pdbx_strand_id
1 'polypeptide(L)'
;MLFSGIPFLFYFLPCVLFVYFIVPQKGRNAVLLAASLFFYGWGEPKFLLFMVFSIVQGYVFARLIGRGRRKKLFLTLSLVLSFALLGYCKYADFFIENFNAVTGLSLPLLKIALPIGISFYTFQIASYEIDVYRGDVAAQHNFIDFAAYVAMFPQLIAGPIVRYRDIAPQLKERTHSLEAAASGASRFAVGLGKKVLVANVLAQLVSAYKASAEQTALYAWLYAIAFTLQIYFDFSGYSDMAIGLGRIFGFTFPENFRYPYIAKSITEFWRRWHMSLGTWFRDYLYIPLGGSRCSRIRHIFNILVVWMATGFWHGAAWNFVFWGLFYAVLLMAEKFFLLPALKKGRALPHVYVLLAITLGFVLFDAASLKDALHQLGTLFGAGTASGLGTEALYMLQSYGVVLALAVLGATPLPAMLWKKAQEAKSLAPVLTVAEPLCTLALLALCTAFLVDGSFNPFLYFRF
;
A
#
# COMPACT_ATOMS: atom_id res chain seq x y z
N MET A 1 1.84 -6.52 15.43
CA MET A 1 3.10 -5.74 15.63
C MET A 1 3.27 -4.78 14.45
N LEU A 2 3.79 -3.55 14.64
CA LEU A 2 4.05 -2.58 13.57
C LEU A 2 5.56 -2.46 13.32
N PHE A 3 6.00 -2.22 12.08
CA PHE A 3 7.42 -1.99 11.76
C PHE A 3 7.97 -0.73 12.44
N SER A 4 7.13 0.29 12.58
CA SER A 4 7.43 1.52 13.30
C SER A 4 7.17 1.42 14.81
N GLY A 5 7.28 0.24 15.40
CA GLY A 5 7.07 0.03 16.83
C GLY A 5 8.36 -0.39 17.53
N ILE A 6 8.59 0.09 18.75
CA ILE A 6 9.74 -0.27 19.59
C ILE A 6 9.91 -1.78 19.74
N PRO A 7 8.84 -2.58 20.01
CA PRO A 7 8.97 -4.05 20.10
C PRO A 7 9.48 -4.69 18.80
N PHE A 8 9.10 -4.14 17.63
CA PHE A 8 9.60 -4.65 16.36
C PHE A 8 11.08 -4.32 16.15
N LEU A 9 11.44 -3.05 16.35
CA LEU A 9 12.78 -2.54 16.02
C LEU A 9 13.88 -3.11 16.92
N PHE A 10 13.60 -3.24 18.22
CA PHE A 10 14.63 -3.53 19.22
C PHE A 10 14.59 -4.94 19.79
N TYR A 11 13.48 -5.68 19.61
CA TYR A 11 13.37 -7.04 20.10
C TYR A 11 13.14 -8.03 18.96
N PHE A 12 12.05 -7.89 18.21
CA PHE A 12 11.68 -8.86 17.22
C PHE A 12 12.69 -8.94 16.06
N LEU A 13 12.98 -7.83 15.42
CA LEU A 13 13.87 -7.80 14.24
C LEU A 13 15.28 -8.27 14.55
N PRO A 14 15.97 -7.80 15.63
CA PRO A 14 17.28 -8.31 15.99
C PRO A 14 17.30 -9.82 16.29
N CYS A 15 16.30 -10.33 17.04
CA CYS A 15 16.20 -11.75 17.32
C CYS A 15 16.01 -12.57 16.05
N VAL A 16 15.14 -12.13 15.13
CA VAL A 16 14.89 -12.83 13.85
C VAL A 16 16.15 -12.82 12.99
N LEU A 17 16.83 -11.68 12.87
CA LEU A 17 18.10 -11.59 12.13
C LEU A 17 19.16 -12.52 12.69
N PHE A 18 19.34 -12.52 14.01
CA PHE A 18 20.30 -13.40 14.69
C PHE A 18 20.03 -14.87 14.37
N VAL A 19 18.80 -15.34 14.58
CA VAL A 19 18.42 -16.74 14.30
C VAL A 19 18.56 -17.06 12.81
N TYR A 20 18.12 -16.16 11.94
CA TYR A 20 18.14 -16.35 10.49
C TYR A 20 19.55 -16.55 9.93
N PHE A 21 20.55 -15.78 10.42
CA PHE A 21 21.92 -15.87 9.93
C PHE A 21 22.72 -16.99 10.55
N ILE A 22 22.35 -17.49 11.75
CA ILE A 22 22.99 -18.67 12.36
C ILE A 22 22.51 -19.96 11.71
N VAL A 23 21.23 -20.04 11.34
CA VAL A 23 20.66 -21.25 10.77
C VAL A 23 21.19 -21.51 9.35
N PRO A 24 21.54 -22.78 9.00
CA PRO A 24 21.95 -23.15 7.65
C PRO A 24 20.91 -22.73 6.60
N GLN A 25 21.35 -22.47 5.35
CA GLN A 25 20.52 -21.96 4.28
C GLN A 25 19.20 -22.74 4.07
N LYS A 26 19.25 -24.06 4.21
CA LYS A 26 18.07 -24.94 4.10
C LYS A 26 16.98 -24.67 5.16
N GLY A 27 17.36 -24.14 6.32
CA GLY A 27 16.43 -23.82 7.41
C GLY A 27 15.88 -22.39 7.40
N ARG A 28 16.45 -21.50 6.59
CA ARG A 28 16.12 -20.05 6.63
C ARG A 28 14.67 -19.76 6.30
N ASN A 29 14.05 -20.51 5.38
CA ASN A 29 12.62 -20.34 5.06
C ASN A 29 11.73 -20.77 6.23
N ALA A 30 12.11 -21.80 6.98
CA ALA A 30 11.38 -22.22 8.19
C ALA A 30 11.48 -21.14 9.30
N VAL A 31 12.66 -20.52 9.46
CA VAL A 31 12.84 -19.39 10.41
C VAL A 31 11.96 -18.21 10.00
N LEU A 32 11.98 -17.84 8.71
CA LEU A 32 11.10 -16.76 8.20
C LEU A 32 9.62 -17.07 8.41
N LEU A 33 9.19 -18.31 8.14
CA LEU A 33 7.82 -18.73 8.36
C LEU A 33 7.45 -18.63 9.84
N ALA A 34 8.25 -19.20 10.74
CA ALA A 34 7.99 -19.17 12.18
C ALA A 34 7.93 -17.71 12.72
N ALA A 35 8.90 -16.88 12.33
CA ALA A 35 8.92 -15.47 12.67
C ALA A 35 7.69 -14.72 12.12
N SER A 36 7.28 -15.01 10.90
CA SER A 36 6.12 -14.38 10.26
C SER A 36 4.79 -14.76 10.94
N LEU A 37 4.63 -16.03 11.28
CA LEU A 37 3.45 -16.49 12.03
C LEU A 37 3.40 -15.89 13.44
N PHE A 38 4.54 -15.78 14.11
CA PHE A 38 4.64 -15.09 15.40
C PHE A 38 4.30 -13.60 15.26
N PHE A 39 4.89 -12.92 14.27
CA PHE A 39 4.62 -11.49 13.98
C PHE A 39 3.13 -11.24 13.74
N TYR A 40 2.48 -12.09 12.97
CA TYR A 40 1.06 -11.99 12.66
C TYR A 40 0.20 -12.29 13.87
N GLY A 41 0.47 -13.39 14.57
CA GLY A 41 -0.28 -13.82 15.76
C GLY A 41 -0.12 -12.91 16.97
N TRP A 42 0.95 -12.10 17.04
CA TRP A 42 1.17 -11.14 18.12
C TRP A 42 0.05 -10.11 18.26
N GLY A 43 -0.54 -9.66 17.14
CA GLY A 43 -1.63 -8.68 17.17
C GLY A 43 -2.99 -9.33 17.35
N GLU A 44 -3.24 -10.41 16.59
CA GLU A 44 -4.57 -11.03 16.45
C GLU A 44 -4.47 -12.55 16.30
N PRO A 45 -4.29 -13.29 17.41
CA PRO A 45 -4.08 -14.74 17.36
C PRO A 45 -5.21 -15.51 16.65
N LYS A 46 -6.47 -15.03 16.76
CA LYS A 46 -7.64 -15.67 16.12
C LYS A 46 -7.52 -15.71 14.60
N PHE A 47 -6.92 -14.69 14.00
CA PHE A 47 -6.79 -14.58 12.55
C PHE A 47 -5.67 -15.42 11.97
N LEU A 48 -4.78 -15.94 12.81
CA LEU A 48 -3.76 -16.90 12.39
C LEU A 48 -4.41 -18.14 11.74
N LEU A 49 -5.57 -18.57 12.24
CA LEU A 49 -6.30 -19.70 11.65
C LEU A 49 -6.75 -19.42 10.21
N PHE A 50 -7.23 -18.21 9.91
CA PHE A 50 -7.62 -17.83 8.55
C PHE A 50 -6.40 -17.80 7.60
N MET A 51 -5.26 -17.31 8.07
CA MET A 51 -4.03 -17.31 7.28
C MET A 51 -3.55 -18.73 7.01
N VAL A 52 -3.46 -19.59 8.05
CA VAL A 52 -3.04 -20.99 7.91
C VAL A 52 -3.99 -21.74 6.98
N PHE A 53 -5.31 -21.56 7.14
CA PHE A 53 -6.31 -22.14 6.24
C PHE A 53 -6.05 -21.72 4.78
N SER A 54 -5.85 -20.41 4.52
CA SER A 54 -5.58 -19.88 3.16
C SER A 54 -4.28 -20.44 2.57
N ILE A 55 -3.22 -20.58 3.38
CA ILE A 55 -1.95 -21.17 2.95
C ILE A 55 -2.16 -22.64 2.56
N VAL A 56 -2.81 -23.43 3.43
CA VAL A 56 -3.06 -24.86 3.16
C VAL A 56 -3.92 -25.04 1.93
N GLN A 57 -5.01 -24.28 1.84
CA GLN A 57 -5.91 -24.26 0.68
C GLN A 57 -5.15 -23.93 -0.61
N GLY A 58 -4.43 -22.81 -0.65
CA GLY A 58 -3.67 -22.39 -1.84
C GLY A 58 -2.61 -23.40 -2.26
N TYR A 59 -1.88 -24.00 -1.30
CA TYR A 59 -0.93 -25.06 -1.57
C TYR A 59 -1.57 -26.29 -2.20
N VAL A 60 -2.65 -26.80 -1.59
CA VAL A 60 -3.32 -28.02 -2.07
C VAL A 60 -3.90 -27.81 -3.46
N PHE A 61 -4.64 -26.71 -3.68
CA PHE A 61 -5.25 -26.44 -4.98
C PHE A 61 -4.21 -26.18 -6.07
N ALA A 62 -3.14 -25.45 -5.80
CA ALA A 62 -2.07 -25.27 -6.77
C ALA A 62 -1.42 -26.60 -7.17
N ARG A 63 -1.24 -27.53 -6.21
CA ARG A 63 -0.76 -28.90 -6.48
C ARG A 63 -1.72 -29.70 -7.37
N LEU A 64 -3.03 -29.57 -7.13
CA LEU A 64 -4.08 -30.21 -7.95
C LEU A 64 -4.14 -29.61 -9.36
N ILE A 65 -4.01 -28.28 -9.49
CA ILE A 65 -3.93 -27.58 -10.77
C ILE A 65 -2.68 -28.06 -11.55
N GLY A 66 -1.53 -28.14 -10.88
CA GLY A 66 -0.25 -28.58 -11.48
C GLY A 66 -0.27 -30.01 -12.01
N ARG A 67 -1.13 -30.90 -11.48
CA ARG A 67 -1.30 -32.29 -11.98
C ARG A 67 -1.96 -32.38 -13.37
N GLY A 68 -2.52 -31.28 -13.88
CA GLY A 68 -3.06 -31.21 -15.24
C GLY A 68 -4.49 -31.71 -15.42
N ARG A 69 -5.03 -32.51 -14.52
CA ARG A 69 -6.43 -33.03 -14.60
C ARG A 69 -7.38 -32.01 -13.98
N ARG A 70 -8.46 -31.65 -14.71
CA ARG A 70 -9.54 -30.73 -14.24
C ARG A 70 -9.01 -29.39 -13.72
N LYS A 71 -7.93 -28.85 -14.32
CA LYS A 71 -7.27 -27.60 -13.90
C LYS A 71 -8.25 -26.44 -13.65
N LYS A 72 -9.20 -26.24 -14.59
CA LYS A 72 -10.19 -25.16 -14.52
C LYS A 72 -11.10 -25.31 -13.29
N LEU A 73 -11.54 -26.55 -13.01
CA LEU A 73 -12.40 -26.83 -11.85
C LEU A 73 -11.68 -26.47 -10.54
N PHE A 74 -10.44 -26.95 -10.36
CA PHE A 74 -9.69 -26.71 -9.14
C PHE A 74 -9.33 -25.22 -8.97
N LEU A 75 -8.98 -24.51 -10.06
CA LEU A 75 -8.77 -23.08 -10.02
C LEU A 75 -10.05 -22.34 -9.61
N THR A 76 -11.19 -22.67 -10.24
CA THR A 76 -12.46 -22.02 -9.90
C THR A 76 -12.86 -22.26 -8.44
N LEU A 77 -12.77 -23.49 -7.96
CA LEU A 77 -13.10 -23.84 -6.57
C LEU A 77 -12.20 -23.08 -5.59
N SER A 78 -10.89 -23.02 -5.86
CA SER A 78 -9.93 -22.30 -5.03
C SER A 78 -10.21 -20.80 -4.98
N LEU A 79 -10.42 -20.17 -6.13
CA LEU A 79 -10.73 -18.74 -6.21
C LEU A 79 -12.06 -18.42 -5.51
N VAL A 80 -13.10 -19.25 -5.72
CA VAL A 80 -14.39 -19.08 -5.03
C VAL A 80 -14.19 -19.16 -3.52
N LEU A 81 -13.44 -20.14 -3.02
CA LEU A 81 -13.20 -20.32 -1.58
C LEU A 81 -12.40 -19.14 -1.00
N SER A 82 -11.33 -18.70 -1.68
CA SER A 82 -10.50 -17.57 -1.26
C SER A 82 -11.28 -16.25 -1.23
N PHE A 83 -12.05 -15.97 -2.30
CA PHE A 83 -12.86 -14.75 -2.35
C PHE A 83 -14.12 -14.82 -1.49
N ALA A 84 -14.68 -16.00 -1.22
CA ALA A 84 -15.77 -16.17 -0.26
C ALA A 84 -15.30 -15.88 1.17
N LEU A 85 -14.11 -16.36 1.55
CA LEU A 85 -13.51 -16.03 2.85
C LEU A 85 -13.25 -14.52 2.99
N LEU A 86 -12.66 -13.90 1.97
CA LEU A 86 -12.47 -12.44 1.93
C LEU A 86 -13.82 -11.71 2.00
N GLY A 87 -14.82 -12.20 1.26
CA GLY A 87 -16.19 -11.68 1.25
C GLY A 87 -16.84 -11.73 2.61
N TYR A 88 -16.72 -12.84 3.29
CA TYR A 88 -17.24 -13.03 4.64
C TYR A 88 -16.57 -12.09 5.64
N CYS A 89 -15.23 -11.99 5.63
CA CYS A 89 -14.52 -11.18 6.61
C CYS A 89 -14.63 -9.67 6.35
N LYS A 90 -14.69 -9.23 5.08
CA LYS A 90 -14.60 -7.81 4.74
C LYS A 90 -15.92 -7.19 4.31
N TYR A 91 -16.79 -7.94 3.65
CA TYR A 91 -17.94 -7.36 2.94
C TYR A 91 -19.30 -7.81 3.47
N ALA A 92 -19.37 -8.78 4.38
CA ALA A 92 -20.65 -9.32 4.87
C ALA A 92 -21.54 -8.21 5.46
N ASP A 93 -21.01 -7.39 6.36
CA ASP A 93 -21.78 -6.33 7.02
C ASP A 93 -22.23 -5.26 6.04
N PHE A 94 -21.38 -4.88 5.06
CA PHE A 94 -21.76 -3.95 3.99
C PHE A 94 -22.97 -4.46 3.18
N PHE A 95 -22.99 -5.74 2.83
CA PHE A 95 -24.12 -6.33 2.12
C PHE A 95 -25.37 -6.44 3.00
N ILE A 96 -25.23 -6.78 4.27
CA ILE A 96 -26.34 -6.84 5.23
C ILE A 96 -26.94 -5.44 5.43
N GLU A 97 -26.13 -4.41 5.63
CA GLU A 97 -26.59 -3.03 5.78
C GLU A 97 -27.36 -2.54 4.55
N ASN A 98 -26.83 -2.76 3.36
CA ASN A 98 -27.50 -2.37 2.12
C ASN A 98 -28.80 -3.20 1.90
N PHE A 99 -28.80 -4.47 2.22
CA PHE A 99 -30.00 -5.32 2.16
C PHE A 99 -31.07 -4.82 3.12
N ASN A 100 -30.72 -4.53 4.38
CA ASN A 100 -31.63 -3.96 5.36
C ASN A 100 -32.21 -2.62 4.90
N ALA A 101 -31.35 -1.74 4.32
CA ALA A 101 -31.77 -0.44 3.82
C ALA A 101 -32.80 -0.54 2.65
N VAL A 102 -32.66 -1.56 1.80
CA VAL A 102 -33.56 -1.74 0.64
C VAL A 102 -34.85 -2.47 1.03
N THR A 103 -34.76 -3.46 1.91
CA THR A 103 -35.89 -4.34 2.26
C THR A 103 -36.69 -3.87 3.47
N GLY A 104 -36.14 -2.99 4.30
CA GLY A 104 -36.70 -2.60 5.60
C GLY A 104 -36.56 -3.68 6.68
N LEU A 105 -35.85 -4.78 6.39
CA LEU A 105 -35.55 -5.81 7.38
C LEU A 105 -34.44 -5.35 8.34
N SER A 106 -34.30 -6.02 9.47
CA SER A 106 -33.31 -5.73 10.51
C SER A 106 -32.44 -6.95 10.79
N LEU A 107 -31.78 -7.48 9.73
CA LEU A 107 -30.84 -8.57 9.92
C LEU A 107 -29.65 -8.09 10.76
N PRO A 108 -29.21 -8.86 11.76
CA PRO A 108 -28.10 -8.48 12.62
C PRO A 108 -26.78 -8.45 11.84
N LEU A 109 -25.94 -7.44 12.11
CA LEU A 109 -24.58 -7.37 11.58
C LEU A 109 -23.69 -8.40 12.27
N LEU A 110 -22.79 -9.00 11.51
CA LEU A 110 -21.87 -10.01 12.01
C LEU A 110 -20.73 -9.44 12.87
N LYS A 111 -20.39 -8.16 12.64
CA LYS A 111 -19.31 -7.40 13.33
C LYS A 111 -18.00 -8.16 13.37
N ILE A 112 -17.63 -8.77 12.24
CA ILE A 112 -16.38 -9.51 12.10
C ILE A 112 -15.24 -8.51 12.00
N ALA A 113 -14.28 -8.59 12.91
CA ALA A 113 -13.07 -7.81 12.80
C ALA A 113 -12.25 -8.29 11.59
N LEU A 114 -11.78 -7.35 10.77
CA LEU A 114 -11.07 -7.65 9.52
C LEU A 114 -9.67 -8.21 9.82
N PRO A 115 -9.35 -9.45 9.37
CA PRO A 115 -8.00 -9.99 9.51
C PRO A 115 -6.98 -9.14 8.75
N ILE A 116 -5.98 -8.65 9.45
CA ILE A 116 -4.93 -7.81 8.87
C ILE A 116 -4.27 -8.55 7.69
N GLY A 117 -4.17 -7.88 6.55
CA GLY A 117 -3.50 -8.43 5.36
C GLY A 117 -4.29 -9.48 4.58
N ILE A 118 -5.56 -9.80 4.94
CA ILE A 118 -6.35 -10.82 4.23
C ILE A 118 -6.48 -10.48 2.73
N SER A 119 -6.66 -9.23 2.37
CA SER A 119 -6.73 -8.80 0.97
C SER A 119 -5.41 -9.04 0.22
N PHE A 120 -4.26 -8.89 0.89
CA PHE A 120 -2.93 -9.09 0.31
C PHE A 120 -2.64 -10.57 0.08
N TYR A 121 -2.76 -11.42 1.11
CA TYR A 121 -2.45 -12.83 0.93
C TYR A 121 -3.48 -13.55 0.06
N THR A 122 -4.73 -13.10 0.01
CA THR A 122 -5.72 -13.60 -0.96
C THR A 122 -5.26 -13.30 -2.39
N PHE A 123 -4.78 -12.08 -2.67
CA PHE A 123 -4.26 -11.72 -3.99
C PHE A 123 -2.96 -12.46 -4.35
N GLN A 124 -2.08 -12.70 -3.37
CA GLN A 124 -0.87 -13.50 -3.58
C GLN A 124 -1.20 -14.94 -3.96
N ILE A 125 -2.09 -15.60 -3.21
CA ILE A 125 -2.53 -16.97 -3.47
C ILE A 125 -3.24 -17.05 -4.81
N ALA A 126 -4.22 -16.17 -5.07
CA ALA A 126 -4.96 -16.16 -6.32
C ALA A 126 -4.04 -15.96 -7.54
N SER A 127 -3.09 -15.03 -7.49
CA SER A 127 -2.14 -14.84 -8.58
C SER A 127 -1.23 -16.04 -8.79
N TYR A 128 -0.77 -16.67 -7.72
CA TYR A 128 0.03 -17.90 -7.80
C TYR A 128 -0.72 -19.05 -8.47
N GLU A 129 -1.96 -19.30 -8.06
CA GLU A 129 -2.79 -20.37 -8.64
C GLU A 129 -3.13 -20.11 -10.11
N ILE A 130 -3.39 -18.84 -10.48
CA ILE A 130 -3.60 -18.45 -11.87
C ILE A 130 -2.32 -18.64 -12.69
N ASP A 131 -1.15 -18.29 -12.14
CA ASP A 131 0.15 -18.47 -12.82
C ASP A 131 0.47 -19.96 -12.99
N VAL A 132 0.15 -20.82 -12.01
CA VAL A 132 0.26 -22.29 -12.15
C VAL A 132 -0.70 -22.81 -13.22
N TYR A 133 -1.94 -22.33 -13.26
CA TYR A 133 -2.92 -22.70 -14.26
C TYR A 133 -2.49 -22.34 -15.68
N ARG A 134 -1.89 -21.14 -15.85
CA ARG A 134 -1.35 -20.67 -17.14
C ARG A 134 -0.08 -21.41 -17.56
N GLY A 135 0.62 -22.04 -16.62
CA GLY A 135 1.92 -22.66 -16.82
C GLY A 135 3.10 -21.70 -16.72
N ASP A 136 2.86 -20.48 -16.21
CA ASP A 136 3.89 -19.45 -16.02
C ASP A 136 4.87 -19.84 -14.90
N VAL A 137 4.40 -20.61 -13.91
CA VAL A 137 5.20 -21.18 -12.82
C VAL A 137 4.80 -22.62 -12.52
N ALA A 138 5.76 -23.41 -12.04
CA ALA A 138 5.48 -24.76 -11.54
C ALA A 138 4.85 -24.69 -10.14
N ALA A 139 3.94 -25.62 -9.85
CA ALA A 139 3.36 -25.74 -8.52
C ALA A 139 4.44 -26.10 -7.49
N GLN A 140 4.55 -25.33 -6.40
CA GLN A 140 5.55 -25.53 -5.36
C GLN A 140 5.33 -26.87 -4.63
N HIS A 141 6.42 -27.63 -4.47
CA HIS A 141 6.40 -28.95 -3.81
C HIS A 141 6.68 -28.85 -2.32
N ASN A 142 7.46 -27.86 -1.90
CA ASN A 142 7.80 -27.65 -0.49
C ASN A 142 6.75 -26.74 0.16
N PHE A 143 6.02 -27.27 1.13
CA PHE A 143 5.00 -26.52 1.87
C PHE A 143 5.60 -25.35 2.65
N ILE A 144 6.79 -25.54 3.26
CA ILE A 144 7.45 -24.48 4.06
C ILE A 144 7.80 -23.28 3.16
N ASP A 145 8.32 -23.52 1.96
CA ASP A 145 8.66 -22.45 1.02
C ASP A 145 7.43 -21.67 0.55
N PHE A 146 6.33 -22.38 0.28
CA PHE A 146 5.08 -21.74 -0.09
C PHE A 146 4.47 -20.95 1.09
N ALA A 147 4.43 -21.55 2.28
CA ALA A 147 3.92 -20.90 3.48
C ALA A 147 4.77 -19.68 3.86
N ALA A 148 6.10 -19.77 3.75
CA ALA A 148 7.01 -18.64 3.95
C ALA A 148 6.75 -17.52 2.95
N TYR A 149 6.49 -17.85 1.66
CA TYR A 149 6.12 -16.85 0.65
C TYR A 149 4.85 -16.09 1.03
N VAL A 150 3.78 -16.80 1.41
CA VAL A 150 2.49 -16.16 1.71
C VAL A 150 2.54 -15.36 3.02
N ALA A 151 3.13 -15.93 4.07
CA ALA A 151 3.13 -15.34 5.40
C ALA A 151 4.24 -14.30 5.63
N MET A 152 5.21 -14.13 4.72
CA MET A 152 6.43 -13.37 4.91
C MET A 152 6.18 -11.95 5.49
N PHE A 153 6.57 -11.73 6.74
CA PHE A 153 6.24 -10.53 7.50
C PHE A 153 6.69 -9.21 6.83
N PRO A 154 7.82 -9.12 6.10
CA PRO A 154 8.18 -7.86 5.45
C PRO A 154 7.15 -7.35 4.43
N GLN A 155 6.43 -8.23 3.76
CA GLN A 155 5.47 -7.85 2.71
C GLN A 155 4.00 -7.93 3.15
N LEU A 156 3.70 -8.71 4.22
CA LEU A 156 2.36 -9.22 4.52
C LEU A 156 1.30 -8.13 4.77
N ILE A 157 1.62 -7.06 5.50
CA ILE A 157 0.61 -6.09 5.96
C ILE A 157 0.31 -5.02 4.92
N ALA A 158 1.34 -4.33 4.43
CA ALA A 158 1.23 -3.26 3.44
C ALA A 158 2.51 -3.11 2.59
N GLY A 159 3.27 -4.17 2.45
CA GLY A 159 4.38 -4.23 1.51
C GLY A 159 3.88 -4.24 0.06
N PRO A 160 4.79 -4.25 -0.92
CA PRO A 160 4.41 -4.52 -2.30
C PRO A 160 3.70 -5.87 -2.40
N ILE A 161 2.68 -5.99 -3.26
CA ILE A 161 2.06 -7.28 -3.58
C ILE A 161 3.07 -8.06 -4.45
N VAL A 162 3.89 -8.88 -3.77
CA VAL A 162 4.91 -9.70 -4.43
C VAL A 162 4.26 -10.96 -4.97
N ARG A 163 4.39 -11.21 -6.26
CA ARG A 163 3.86 -12.43 -6.88
C ARG A 163 4.86 -13.57 -6.70
N TYR A 164 4.36 -14.79 -6.66
CA TYR A 164 5.23 -15.96 -6.50
C TYR A 164 6.33 -16.03 -7.58
N ARG A 165 5.99 -15.75 -8.84
CA ARG A 165 6.95 -15.74 -9.96
C ARG A 165 8.10 -14.74 -9.79
N ASP A 166 7.87 -13.65 -9.05
CA ASP A 166 8.89 -12.60 -8.85
C ASP A 166 9.98 -13.05 -7.86
N ILE A 167 9.68 -13.98 -6.93
CA ILE A 167 10.62 -14.43 -5.88
C ILE A 167 10.85 -15.95 -5.84
N ALA A 168 10.20 -16.73 -6.68
CA ALA A 168 10.31 -18.19 -6.69
C ALA A 168 11.78 -18.72 -6.76
N PRO A 169 12.67 -18.15 -7.58
CA PRO A 169 14.08 -18.54 -7.57
C PRO A 169 14.75 -18.24 -6.21
N GLN A 170 14.43 -17.11 -5.60
CA GLN A 170 15.03 -16.64 -4.36
C GLN A 170 14.53 -17.42 -3.12
N LEU A 171 13.40 -18.10 -3.22
CA LEU A 171 12.93 -19.04 -2.17
C LEU A 171 13.81 -20.30 -2.12
N LYS A 172 14.35 -20.73 -3.26
CA LYS A 172 15.24 -21.89 -3.35
C LYS A 172 16.68 -21.50 -3.04
N GLU A 173 17.14 -20.44 -3.67
CA GLU A 173 18.54 -20.04 -3.63
C GLU A 173 18.62 -18.50 -3.63
N ARG A 174 19.25 -17.93 -2.61
CA ARG A 174 19.48 -16.50 -2.50
C ARG A 174 20.84 -16.19 -1.92
N THR A 175 21.41 -15.12 -2.43
CA THR A 175 22.71 -14.62 -1.99
C THR A 175 22.54 -13.54 -0.94
N HIS A 176 23.49 -13.50 -0.02
CA HIS A 176 23.55 -12.45 1.01
C HIS A 176 24.91 -11.76 0.87
N SER A 177 24.90 -10.44 0.87
CA SER A 177 26.09 -9.62 0.90
C SER A 177 25.96 -8.52 1.94
N LEU A 178 27.05 -8.08 2.52
CA LEU A 178 27.06 -6.94 3.44
C LEU A 178 26.59 -5.65 2.76
N GLU A 179 26.92 -5.50 1.46
CA GLU A 179 26.47 -4.35 0.67
C GLU A 179 24.93 -4.34 0.51
N ALA A 180 24.33 -5.47 0.17
CA ALA A 180 22.87 -5.58 0.08
C ALA A 180 22.20 -5.35 1.44
N ALA A 181 22.79 -5.87 2.52
CA ALA A 181 22.28 -5.67 3.87
C ALA A 181 22.39 -4.20 4.30
N ALA A 182 23.52 -3.53 4.05
CA ALA A 182 23.71 -2.11 4.33
C ALA A 182 22.73 -1.23 3.53
N SER A 183 22.62 -1.46 2.23
CA SER A 183 21.62 -0.79 1.37
C SER A 183 20.18 -1.03 1.85
N GLY A 184 19.89 -2.26 2.31
CA GLY A 184 18.60 -2.61 2.90
C GLY A 184 18.31 -1.87 4.19
N ALA A 185 19.29 -1.78 5.09
CA ALA A 185 19.18 -1.06 6.36
C ALA A 185 19.00 0.45 6.15
N SER A 186 19.78 1.05 5.24
CA SER A 186 19.62 2.45 4.87
C SER A 186 18.22 2.75 4.30
N ARG A 187 17.73 1.87 3.39
CA ARG A 187 16.38 2.01 2.84
C ARG A 187 15.30 1.84 3.90
N PHE A 188 15.47 0.90 4.83
CA PHE A 188 14.57 0.72 5.96
C PHE A 188 14.51 1.98 6.84
N ALA A 189 15.65 2.56 7.17
CA ALA A 189 15.74 3.77 7.98
C ALA A 189 15.05 4.96 7.29
N VAL A 190 15.27 5.15 5.98
CA VAL A 190 14.57 6.18 5.19
C VAL A 190 13.05 5.95 5.20
N GLY A 191 12.61 4.71 5.03
CA GLY A 191 11.19 4.34 5.12
C GLY A 191 10.60 4.65 6.49
N LEU A 192 11.32 4.33 7.56
CA LEU A 192 10.94 4.66 8.93
C LEU A 192 10.86 6.18 9.15
N GLY A 193 11.84 6.94 8.63
CA GLY A 193 11.81 8.41 8.67
C GLY A 193 10.60 9.00 7.95
N LYS A 194 10.26 8.51 6.77
CA LYS A 194 9.04 8.89 6.06
C LYS A 194 7.78 8.68 6.92
N LYS A 195 7.70 7.54 7.59
CA LYS A 195 6.57 7.18 8.43
C LYS A 195 6.51 8.03 9.70
N VAL A 196 7.60 8.09 10.46
CA VAL A 196 7.61 8.69 11.80
C VAL A 196 7.68 10.21 11.74
N LEU A 197 8.60 10.75 10.94
CA LEU A 197 8.90 12.19 10.94
C LEU A 197 8.00 13.00 9.99
N VAL A 198 7.38 12.36 9.02
CA VAL A 198 6.52 13.07 8.06
C VAL A 198 5.07 12.61 8.18
N ALA A 199 4.78 11.33 7.94
CA ALA A 199 3.39 10.86 7.88
C ALA A 199 2.67 11.00 9.23
N ASN A 200 3.30 10.61 10.36
CA ASN A 200 2.70 10.72 11.68
C ASN A 200 2.47 12.20 12.09
N VAL A 201 3.41 13.08 11.74
CA VAL A 201 3.27 14.52 12.03
C VAL A 201 2.12 15.13 11.23
N LEU A 202 2.03 14.82 9.91
CA LEU A 202 0.90 15.28 9.08
C LEU A 202 -0.43 14.68 9.53
N ALA A 203 -0.43 13.45 10.08
CA ALA A 203 -1.62 12.83 10.64
C ALA A 203 -2.18 13.60 11.84
N GLN A 204 -1.35 14.28 12.63
CA GLN A 204 -1.80 15.15 13.72
C GLN A 204 -2.60 16.34 13.17
N LEU A 205 -2.11 16.99 12.11
CA LEU A 205 -2.83 18.08 11.45
C LEU A 205 -4.16 17.60 10.87
N VAL A 206 -4.18 16.45 10.20
CA VAL A 206 -5.42 15.85 9.68
C VAL A 206 -6.42 15.54 10.79
N SER A 207 -5.95 15.03 11.93
CA SER A 207 -6.78 14.74 13.09
C SER A 207 -7.31 16.03 13.76
N ALA A 208 -6.48 17.07 13.82
CA ALA A 208 -6.87 18.38 14.36
C ALA A 208 -8.00 19.00 13.53
N TYR A 209 -7.88 19.00 12.19
CA TYR A 209 -8.97 19.47 11.31
C TYR A 209 -10.28 18.73 11.55
N LYS A 210 -10.22 17.38 11.63
CA LYS A 210 -11.42 16.54 11.83
C LYS A 210 -12.10 16.76 13.20
N ALA A 211 -11.34 17.20 14.20
CA ALA A 211 -11.82 17.50 15.54
C ALA A 211 -12.27 18.96 15.70
N SER A 212 -11.90 19.85 14.78
CA SER A 212 -12.18 21.27 14.85
C SER A 212 -13.64 21.59 14.50
N ALA A 213 -14.19 22.55 15.22
CA ALA A 213 -15.45 23.19 14.88
C ALA A 213 -15.28 24.31 13.83
N GLU A 214 -14.05 24.79 13.60
CA GLU A 214 -13.76 25.84 12.63
C GLU A 214 -13.67 25.24 11.22
N GLN A 215 -14.72 25.41 10.44
CA GLN A 215 -14.78 24.96 9.04
C GLN A 215 -14.56 26.16 8.11
N THR A 216 -13.31 26.41 7.70
CA THR A 216 -12.97 27.39 6.65
C THR A 216 -12.41 26.70 5.42
N ALA A 217 -12.55 27.34 4.24
CA ALA A 217 -11.99 26.79 3.00
C ALA A 217 -10.47 26.62 3.08
N LEU A 218 -9.75 27.57 3.73
CA LEU A 218 -8.31 27.47 3.93
C LEU A 218 -7.95 26.22 4.76
N TYR A 219 -8.65 25.97 5.86
CA TYR A 219 -8.37 24.81 6.72
C TYR A 219 -8.70 23.50 6.00
N ALA A 220 -9.78 23.46 5.23
CA ALA A 220 -10.13 22.31 4.40
C ALA A 220 -9.06 22.00 3.35
N TRP A 221 -8.52 23.01 2.67
CA TRP A 221 -7.40 22.81 1.73
C TRP A 221 -6.11 22.37 2.44
N LEU A 222 -5.82 22.93 3.61
CA LEU A 222 -4.66 22.54 4.40
C LEU A 222 -4.77 21.06 4.81
N TYR A 223 -5.94 20.63 5.26
CA TYR A 223 -6.24 19.22 5.55
C TYR A 223 -6.06 18.35 4.29
N ALA A 224 -6.65 18.73 3.16
CA ALA A 224 -6.64 17.94 1.94
C ALA A 224 -5.20 17.73 1.40
N ILE A 225 -4.37 18.78 1.45
CA ILE A 225 -2.95 18.71 1.08
C ILE A 225 -2.17 17.85 2.09
N ALA A 226 -2.40 18.06 3.39
CA ALA A 226 -1.75 17.29 4.44
C ALA A 226 -2.08 15.80 4.34
N PHE A 227 -3.35 15.44 4.12
CA PHE A 227 -3.76 14.06 3.93
C PHE A 227 -3.17 13.44 2.66
N THR A 228 -3.13 14.20 1.56
CA THR A 228 -2.50 13.78 0.29
C THR A 228 -1.02 13.44 0.49
N LEU A 229 -0.29 14.24 1.24
CA LEU A 229 1.12 13.97 1.58
C LEU A 229 1.25 12.85 2.62
N GLN A 230 0.40 12.84 3.65
CA GLN A 230 0.39 11.81 4.68
C GLN A 230 0.24 10.40 4.10
N ILE A 231 -0.77 10.16 3.26
CA ILE A 231 -1.02 8.83 2.67
C ILE A 231 0.15 8.37 1.80
N TYR A 232 0.82 9.28 1.11
CA TYR A 232 2.02 8.96 0.33
C TYR A 232 3.19 8.56 1.22
N PHE A 233 3.51 9.36 2.23
CA PHE A 233 4.66 9.07 3.11
C PHE A 233 4.40 7.88 4.02
N ASP A 234 3.17 7.68 4.47
CA ASP A 234 2.77 6.52 5.26
C ASP A 234 2.98 5.22 4.46
N PHE A 235 2.42 5.16 3.27
CA PHE A 235 2.45 3.94 2.48
C PHE A 235 3.79 3.73 1.75
N SER A 236 4.40 4.77 1.18
CA SER A 236 5.74 4.65 0.58
C SER A 236 6.80 4.35 1.63
N GLY A 237 6.67 4.89 2.85
CA GLY A 237 7.54 4.59 3.98
C GLY A 237 7.48 3.12 4.36
N TYR A 238 6.28 2.56 4.48
CA TYR A 238 6.11 1.13 4.74
C TYR A 238 6.68 0.27 3.61
N SER A 239 6.42 0.63 2.35
CA SER A 239 6.97 -0.07 1.19
C SER A 239 8.51 -0.05 1.18
N ASP A 240 9.13 1.08 1.53
CA ASP A 240 10.59 1.18 1.63
C ASP A 240 11.15 0.32 2.76
N MET A 241 10.49 0.29 3.92
CA MET A 241 10.85 -0.61 5.01
C MET A 241 10.75 -2.08 4.58
N ALA A 242 9.66 -2.46 3.90
CA ALA A 242 9.46 -3.82 3.39
C ALA A 242 10.54 -4.24 2.39
N ILE A 243 10.86 -3.37 1.42
CA ILE A 243 11.90 -3.62 0.41
C ILE A 243 13.29 -3.67 1.06
N GLY A 244 13.54 -2.80 2.04
CA GLY A 244 14.78 -2.80 2.83
C GLY A 244 14.99 -4.12 3.57
N LEU A 245 13.96 -4.58 4.30
CA LEU A 245 13.98 -5.89 4.96
C LEU A 245 14.15 -7.04 3.95
N GLY A 246 13.43 -6.98 2.82
CA GLY A 246 13.60 -7.95 1.74
C GLY A 246 15.07 -8.09 1.34
N ARG A 247 15.78 -6.97 1.10
CA ARG A 247 17.20 -6.97 0.73
C ARG A 247 18.09 -7.59 1.82
N ILE A 248 17.82 -7.30 3.10
CA ILE A 248 18.57 -7.90 4.22
C ILE A 248 18.41 -9.42 4.23
N PHE A 249 17.19 -9.93 3.96
CA PHE A 249 16.91 -11.36 3.89
C PHE A 249 17.26 -12.01 2.53
N GLY A 250 17.85 -11.27 1.60
CA GLY A 250 18.27 -11.75 0.29
C GLY A 250 17.17 -11.81 -0.76
N PHE A 251 16.05 -11.08 -0.56
CA PHE A 251 14.96 -10.95 -1.53
C PHE A 251 14.97 -9.60 -2.23
N THR A 252 14.57 -9.61 -3.50
CA THR A 252 14.35 -8.40 -4.29
C THR A 252 12.86 -8.19 -4.50
N PHE A 253 12.25 -7.31 -3.71
CA PHE A 253 10.85 -6.96 -3.87
C PHE A 253 10.68 -5.86 -4.92
N PRO A 254 9.54 -5.83 -5.64
CA PRO A 254 9.27 -4.82 -6.65
C PRO A 254 9.07 -3.43 -6.00
N GLU A 255 9.43 -2.38 -6.75
CA GLU A 255 9.12 -1.01 -6.36
C GLU A 255 7.61 -0.78 -6.37
N ASN A 256 7.11 -0.02 -5.37
CA ASN A 256 5.69 0.25 -5.23
C ASN A 256 5.31 1.72 -5.50
N PHE A 257 6.28 2.64 -5.35
CA PHE A 257 6.11 4.07 -5.57
C PHE A 257 7.30 4.66 -6.35
N ARG A 258 7.00 5.57 -7.29
CA ARG A 258 8.03 6.26 -8.07
C ARG A 258 7.66 7.73 -8.29
N TYR A 259 7.70 8.54 -7.21
CA TYR A 259 7.38 9.98 -7.24
C TYR A 259 6.06 10.27 -7.99
N PRO A 260 4.92 9.81 -7.48
CA PRO A 260 3.66 9.88 -8.24
C PRO A 260 3.16 11.31 -8.46
N TYR A 261 3.47 12.25 -7.59
CA TYR A 261 2.97 13.63 -7.67
C TYR A 261 3.61 14.50 -8.75
N ILE A 262 4.67 14.01 -9.40
CA ILE A 262 5.22 14.67 -10.59
C ILE A 262 4.58 14.21 -11.91
N ALA A 263 3.56 13.38 -11.85
CA ALA A 263 2.87 12.87 -13.04
C ALA A 263 2.15 13.99 -13.81
N LYS A 264 2.04 13.81 -15.12
CA LYS A 264 1.36 14.74 -16.04
C LYS A 264 -0.02 14.25 -16.51
N SER A 265 -0.45 13.07 -15.99
CA SER A 265 -1.77 12.51 -16.26
C SER A 265 -2.14 11.56 -15.14
N ILE A 266 -3.43 11.31 -14.94
CA ILE A 266 -3.93 10.30 -13.97
C ILE A 266 -3.44 8.90 -14.37
N THR A 267 -3.37 8.63 -15.67
CA THR A 267 -2.78 7.38 -16.19
C THR A 267 -1.31 7.22 -15.76
N GLU A 268 -0.51 8.29 -15.81
CA GLU A 268 0.88 8.26 -15.37
C GLU A 268 0.97 8.16 -13.84
N PHE A 269 0.10 8.88 -13.12
CA PHE A 269 0.04 8.81 -11.66
C PHE A 269 -0.11 7.36 -11.17
N TRP A 270 -1.10 6.61 -11.67
CA TRP A 270 -1.34 5.23 -11.28
C TRP A 270 -0.25 4.24 -11.74
N ARG A 271 0.57 4.60 -12.71
CA ARG A 271 1.78 3.85 -13.07
C ARG A 271 2.94 4.08 -12.09
N ARG A 272 2.83 5.08 -11.21
CA ARG A 272 3.84 5.49 -10.23
C ARG A 272 3.38 5.29 -8.78
N TRP A 273 2.07 5.11 -8.58
CA TRP A 273 1.41 4.88 -7.30
C TRP A 273 0.97 3.44 -7.17
N HIS A 274 1.31 2.78 -6.04
CA HIS A 274 0.90 1.41 -5.72
C HIS A 274 1.07 0.45 -6.92
N MET A 275 2.28 0.48 -7.49
CA MET A 275 2.60 -0.17 -8.78
C MET A 275 2.31 -1.68 -8.76
N SER A 276 2.53 -2.33 -7.60
CA SER A 276 2.28 -3.76 -7.44
C SER A 276 0.79 -4.11 -7.57
N LEU A 277 -0.10 -3.32 -6.96
CA LEU A 277 -1.56 -3.48 -7.09
C LEU A 277 -2.02 -3.22 -8.53
N GLY A 278 -1.54 -2.12 -9.14
CA GLY A 278 -1.83 -1.80 -10.54
C GLY A 278 -1.41 -2.91 -11.51
N THR A 279 -0.23 -3.51 -11.26
CA THR A 279 0.27 -4.65 -12.03
C THR A 279 -0.61 -5.88 -11.81
N TRP A 280 -1.03 -6.17 -10.59
CA TRP A 280 -1.92 -7.28 -10.27
C TRP A 280 -3.25 -7.16 -11.01
N PHE A 281 -3.95 -6.02 -10.89
CA PHE A 281 -5.22 -5.80 -11.59
C PHE A 281 -5.07 -5.83 -13.11
N ARG A 282 -3.96 -5.31 -13.65
CA ARG A 282 -3.67 -5.38 -15.08
C ARG A 282 -3.56 -6.83 -15.56
N ASP A 283 -2.73 -7.65 -14.88
CA ASP A 283 -2.34 -8.98 -15.36
C ASP A 283 -3.41 -10.04 -15.08
N TYR A 284 -4.18 -9.89 -14.00
CA TYR A 284 -5.16 -10.89 -13.57
C TYR A 284 -6.63 -10.50 -13.81
N LEU A 285 -6.93 -9.22 -14.09
CA LEU A 285 -8.29 -8.78 -14.38
C LEU A 285 -8.40 -8.06 -15.73
N TYR A 286 -7.63 -6.98 -15.96
CA TYR A 286 -7.78 -6.15 -17.14
C TYR A 286 -7.44 -6.89 -18.44
N ILE A 287 -6.28 -7.55 -18.51
CA ILE A 287 -5.84 -8.31 -19.70
C ILE A 287 -6.79 -9.48 -20.00
N PRO A 288 -7.20 -10.33 -19.01
CA PRO A 288 -8.18 -11.38 -19.26
C PRO A 288 -9.54 -10.90 -19.75
N LEU A 289 -9.98 -9.70 -19.37
CA LEU A 289 -11.21 -9.08 -19.89
C LEU A 289 -11.09 -8.58 -21.35
N GLY A 290 -9.90 -8.64 -21.95
CA GLY A 290 -9.60 -8.18 -23.31
C GLY A 290 -8.68 -6.94 -23.35
N GLY A 291 -8.36 -6.35 -22.23
CA GLY A 291 -7.45 -5.20 -22.13
C GLY A 291 -7.91 -4.00 -22.96
N SER A 292 -6.97 -3.42 -23.72
CA SER A 292 -7.23 -2.30 -24.64
C SER A 292 -7.37 -2.72 -26.10
N ARG A 293 -7.17 -4.02 -26.42
CA ARG A 293 -7.23 -4.56 -27.78
C ARG A 293 -8.62 -5.14 -28.10
N CYS A 294 -9.66 -4.31 -27.88
CA CYS A 294 -11.06 -4.70 -28.05
C CYS A 294 -11.88 -3.49 -28.53
N SER A 295 -13.19 -3.66 -28.78
CA SER A 295 -14.07 -2.57 -29.16
C SER A 295 -14.10 -1.46 -28.10
N ARG A 296 -14.44 -0.22 -28.49
CA ARG A 296 -14.52 0.92 -27.58
C ARG A 296 -15.45 0.68 -26.39
N ILE A 297 -16.61 0.08 -26.63
CA ILE A 297 -17.59 -0.24 -25.57
C ILE A 297 -17.01 -1.25 -24.58
N ARG A 298 -16.40 -2.33 -25.09
CA ARG A 298 -15.75 -3.33 -24.24
C ARG A 298 -14.60 -2.74 -23.43
N HIS A 299 -13.83 -1.81 -24.01
CA HIS A 299 -12.75 -1.15 -23.33
C HIS A 299 -13.25 -0.25 -22.18
N ILE A 300 -14.34 0.52 -22.38
CA ILE A 300 -15.02 1.29 -21.34
C ILE A 300 -15.45 0.35 -20.20
N PHE A 301 -16.11 -0.74 -20.54
CA PHE A 301 -16.51 -1.75 -19.56
C PHE A 301 -15.30 -2.31 -18.75
N ASN A 302 -14.21 -2.65 -19.43
CA ASN A 302 -13.01 -3.16 -18.77
C ASN A 302 -12.42 -2.14 -17.77
N ILE A 303 -12.38 -0.86 -18.12
CA ILE A 303 -11.90 0.21 -17.23
C ILE A 303 -12.84 0.33 -16.02
N LEU A 304 -14.15 0.38 -16.23
CA LEU A 304 -15.13 0.46 -15.16
C LEU A 304 -15.02 -0.71 -14.18
N VAL A 305 -14.99 -1.94 -14.69
CA VAL A 305 -14.88 -3.15 -13.85
C VAL A 305 -13.60 -3.13 -13.02
N VAL A 306 -12.46 -2.81 -13.64
CA VAL A 306 -11.17 -2.78 -12.92
C VAL A 306 -11.16 -1.72 -11.83
N TRP A 307 -11.66 -0.51 -12.11
CA TRP A 307 -11.63 0.58 -11.14
C TRP A 307 -12.68 0.45 -10.05
N MET A 308 -13.85 -0.08 -10.36
CA MET A 308 -14.83 -0.45 -9.33
C MET A 308 -14.30 -1.56 -8.42
N ALA A 309 -13.66 -2.59 -9.00
CA ALA A 309 -13.01 -3.65 -8.23
C ALA A 309 -11.84 -3.11 -7.37
N THR A 310 -11.07 -2.14 -7.90
CA THR A 310 -10.00 -1.48 -7.13
C THR A 310 -10.56 -0.67 -5.97
N GLY A 311 -11.62 0.11 -6.20
CA GLY A 311 -12.29 0.86 -5.12
C GLY A 311 -12.85 -0.09 -4.06
N PHE A 312 -13.59 -1.10 -4.48
CA PHE A 312 -14.17 -2.11 -3.59
C PHE A 312 -13.10 -2.89 -2.80
N TRP A 313 -11.94 -3.17 -3.43
CA TRP A 313 -10.81 -3.80 -2.74
C TRP A 313 -10.28 -2.96 -1.57
N HIS A 314 -10.30 -1.63 -1.68
CA HIS A 314 -9.87 -0.74 -0.60
C HIS A 314 -10.80 -0.78 0.60
N GLY A 315 -12.12 -0.79 0.42
CA GLY A 315 -13.05 -0.80 1.56
C GLY A 315 -14.48 -1.18 1.20
N ALA A 316 -15.19 -1.70 2.19
CA ALA A 316 -16.60 -2.08 2.09
C ALA A 316 -17.50 -0.88 2.41
N ALA A 317 -17.40 0.19 1.62
CA ALA A 317 -18.24 1.39 1.76
C ALA A 317 -18.43 2.10 0.41
N TRP A 318 -19.50 2.85 0.29
CA TRP A 318 -19.86 3.51 -0.96
C TRP A 318 -18.86 4.57 -1.41
N ASN A 319 -18.20 5.29 -0.49
CA ASN A 319 -17.15 6.25 -0.83
C ASN A 319 -16.01 5.60 -1.62
N PHE A 320 -15.61 4.36 -1.32
CA PHE A 320 -14.58 3.64 -2.08
C PHE A 320 -15.07 3.23 -3.48
N VAL A 321 -16.33 2.83 -3.61
CA VAL A 321 -16.93 2.52 -4.92
C VAL A 321 -16.95 3.77 -5.80
N PHE A 322 -17.41 4.90 -5.26
CA PHE A 322 -17.43 6.18 -5.97
C PHE A 322 -16.03 6.72 -6.24
N TRP A 323 -15.06 6.48 -5.36
CA TRP A 323 -13.65 6.77 -5.60
C TRP A 323 -13.12 6.00 -6.81
N GLY A 324 -13.40 4.71 -6.91
CA GLY A 324 -13.05 3.91 -8.08
C GLY A 324 -13.71 4.42 -9.36
N LEU A 325 -14.99 4.76 -9.29
CA LEU A 325 -15.73 5.33 -10.42
C LEU A 325 -15.18 6.69 -10.86
N PHE A 326 -14.82 7.56 -9.92
CA PHE A 326 -14.19 8.84 -10.19
C PHE A 326 -12.92 8.69 -11.03
N TYR A 327 -12.02 7.76 -10.66
CA TYR A 327 -10.83 7.51 -11.47
C TYR A 327 -11.12 6.80 -12.78
N ALA A 328 -12.13 5.93 -12.85
CA ALA A 328 -12.55 5.35 -14.12
C ALA A 328 -12.98 6.43 -15.11
N VAL A 329 -13.77 7.41 -14.66
CA VAL A 329 -14.22 8.55 -15.49
C VAL A 329 -13.04 9.40 -15.95
N LEU A 330 -12.12 9.75 -15.05
CA LEU A 330 -10.93 10.54 -15.41
C LEU A 330 -10.03 9.82 -16.41
N LEU A 331 -9.81 8.52 -16.24
CA LEU A 331 -9.00 7.71 -17.16
C LEU A 331 -9.65 7.58 -18.55
N MET A 332 -10.98 7.46 -18.60
CA MET A 332 -11.71 7.48 -19.87
C MET A 332 -11.62 8.86 -20.53
N ALA A 333 -11.82 9.93 -19.77
CA ALA A 333 -11.68 11.31 -20.26
C ALA A 333 -10.26 11.57 -20.80
N GLU A 334 -9.22 11.15 -20.06
CA GLU A 334 -7.84 11.23 -20.56
C GLU A 334 -7.68 10.48 -21.86
N LYS A 335 -8.07 9.21 -21.87
CA LYS A 335 -7.81 8.34 -23.01
C LYS A 335 -8.51 8.79 -24.29
N PHE A 336 -9.74 9.27 -24.18
CA PHE A 336 -10.55 9.58 -25.35
C PHE A 336 -10.48 11.05 -25.78
N PHE A 337 -10.11 11.96 -24.86
CA PHE A 337 -10.20 13.41 -25.11
C PHE A 337 -8.99 14.21 -24.64
N LEU A 338 -8.52 14.03 -23.38
CA LEU A 338 -7.60 14.98 -22.74
C LEU A 338 -6.11 14.73 -23.02
N LEU A 339 -5.72 13.47 -23.28
CA LEU A 339 -4.29 13.10 -23.41
C LEU A 339 -3.51 13.93 -24.43
N PRO A 340 -4.05 14.29 -25.61
CA PRO A 340 -3.33 15.14 -26.57
C PRO A 340 -3.06 16.55 -26.05
N ALA A 341 -4.00 17.13 -25.31
CA ALA A 341 -3.87 18.45 -24.70
C ALA A 341 -2.87 18.44 -23.53
N LEU A 342 -2.98 17.42 -22.64
CA LEU A 342 -2.07 17.27 -21.51
C LEU A 342 -0.61 17.09 -21.93
N LYS A 343 -0.34 16.40 -23.03
CA LYS A 343 1.04 16.22 -23.54
C LYS A 343 1.69 17.53 -24.01
N LYS A 344 0.91 18.50 -24.46
CA LYS A 344 1.42 19.81 -24.94
C LYS A 344 1.66 20.79 -23.79
N GLY A 345 1.00 20.62 -22.64
CA GLY A 345 1.11 21.50 -21.48
C GLY A 345 2.39 21.30 -20.68
N ARG A 346 2.92 22.36 -20.07
CA ARG A 346 4.05 22.28 -19.13
C ARG A 346 3.58 22.21 -17.68
N ALA A 347 2.89 23.25 -17.19
CA ALA A 347 2.41 23.34 -15.80
C ALA A 347 0.98 22.81 -15.61
N LEU A 348 0.07 23.11 -16.54
CA LEU A 348 -1.36 22.72 -16.46
C LEU A 348 -1.60 21.22 -16.20
N PRO A 349 -0.85 20.28 -16.83
CA PRO A 349 -0.99 18.86 -16.53
C PRO A 349 -0.71 18.50 -15.07
N HIS A 350 0.28 19.13 -14.45
CA HIS A 350 0.61 18.89 -13.04
C HIS A 350 -0.49 19.43 -12.12
N VAL A 351 -1.01 20.63 -12.39
CA VAL A 351 -2.12 21.22 -11.63
C VAL A 351 -3.36 20.33 -11.73
N TYR A 352 -3.71 19.85 -12.93
CA TYR A 352 -4.81 18.92 -13.17
C TYR A 352 -4.64 17.63 -12.34
N VAL A 353 -3.47 17.01 -12.39
CA VAL A 353 -3.22 15.75 -11.65
C VAL A 353 -3.27 15.99 -10.15
N LEU A 354 -2.58 17.02 -9.64
CA LEU A 354 -2.53 17.30 -8.21
C LEU A 354 -3.94 17.62 -7.66
N LEU A 355 -4.71 18.42 -8.38
CA LEU A 355 -6.10 18.74 -8.00
C LEU A 355 -6.97 17.48 -7.99
N ALA A 356 -6.97 16.70 -9.07
CA ALA A 356 -7.76 15.49 -9.18
C ALA A 356 -7.41 14.45 -8.10
N ILE A 357 -6.11 14.30 -7.79
CA ILE A 357 -5.64 13.37 -6.75
C ILE A 357 -6.04 13.86 -5.36
N THR A 358 -5.87 15.14 -5.07
CA THR A 358 -6.26 15.72 -3.77
C THR A 358 -7.76 15.56 -3.53
N LEU A 359 -8.61 15.89 -4.51
CA LEU A 359 -10.06 15.68 -4.41
C LEU A 359 -10.42 14.19 -4.27
N GLY A 360 -9.73 13.33 -5.03
CA GLY A 360 -9.89 11.88 -4.92
C GLY A 360 -9.52 11.33 -3.54
N PHE A 361 -8.48 11.87 -2.90
CA PHE A 361 -8.09 11.45 -1.56
C PHE A 361 -9.01 12.00 -0.47
N VAL A 362 -9.62 13.17 -0.64
CA VAL A 362 -10.69 13.63 0.25
C VAL A 362 -11.90 12.68 0.20
N LEU A 363 -12.30 12.25 -1.01
CA LEU A 363 -13.35 11.24 -1.19
C LEU A 363 -12.98 9.89 -0.53
N PHE A 364 -11.71 9.51 -0.60
CA PHE A 364 -11.18 8.26 -0.02
C PHE A 364 -11.17 8.30 1.53
N ASP A 365 -10.79 9.43 2.15
CA ASP A 365 -10.66 9.58 3.60
C ASP A 365 -12.00 9.77 4.33
N ALA A 366 -13.04 10.12 3.61
CA ALA A 366 -14.36 10.38 4.17
C ALA A 366 -14.99 9.14 4.81
N ALA A 367 -15.72 9.31 5.89
CA ALA A 367 -16.41 8.22 6.58
C ALA A 367 -17.63 7.70 5.79
N SER A 368 -18.23 8.56 4.97
CA SER A 368 -19.39 8.25 4.13
C SER A 368 -19.40 9.09 2.86
N LEU A 369 -20.23 8.73 1.89
CA LEU A 369 -20.41 9.55 0.69
C LEU A 369 -20.97 10.94 1.01
N LYS A 370 -21.88 11.04 2.00
CA LYS A 370 -22.43 12.32 2.46
C LYS A 370 -21.33 13.22 3.05
N ASP A 371 -20.47 12.64 3.89
CA ASP A 371 -19.32 13.33 4.47
C ASP A 371 -18.34 13.77 3.38
N ALA A 372 -18.06 12.90 2.41
CA ALA A 372 -17.21 13.24 1.26
C ALA A 372 -17.73 14.47 0.48
N LEU A 373 -19.02 14.48 0.17
CA LEU A 373 -19.65 15.60 -0.53
C LEU A 373 -19.62 16.90 0.29
N HIS A 374 -19.84 16.79 1.61
CA HIS A 374 -19.71 17.93 2.51
C HIS A 374 -18.27 18.48 2.53
N GLN A 375 -17.27 17.62 2.72
CA GLN A 375 -15.87 18.04 2.74
C GLN A 375 -15.42 18.64 1.40
N LEU A 376 -15.82 18.03 0.27
CA LEU A 376 -15.57 18.59 -1.05
C LEU A 376 -16.24 19.96 -1.23
N GLY A 377 -17.48 20.15 -0.74
CA GLY A 377 -18.14 21.43 -0.73
C GLY A 377 -17.40 22.49 0.10
N THR A 378 -16.91 22.11 1.28
CA THR A 378 -16.12 22.99 2.17
C THR A 378 -14.83 23.50 1.51
N LEU A 379 -14.16 22.70 0.69
CA LEU A 379 -13.00 23.14 -0.09
C LEU A 379 -13.32 24.34 -1.00
N PHE A 380 -14.55 24.43 -1.49
CA PHE A 380 -15.01 25.51 -2.39
C PHE A 380 -15.90 26.53 -1.69
N GLY A 381 -15.90 26.56 -0.36
CA GLY A 381 -16.58 27.57 0.45
C GLY A 381 -18.03 27.27 0.79
N ALA A 382 -18.56 26.09 0.46
CA ALA A 382 -19.92 25.73 0.84
C ALA A 382 -20.01 25.45 2.35
N GLY A 383 -20.89 26.16 3.06
CA GLY A 383 -21.10 25.96 4.49
C GLY A 383 -19.93 26.43 5.38
N THR A 384 -19.00 27.24 4.85
CA THR A 384 -17.84 27.71 5.60
C THR A 384 -18.09 29.03 6.31
N ALA A 385 -17.35 29.24 7.42
CA ALA A 385 -17.22 30.55 8.01
C ALA A 385 -16.47 31.51 7.08
N SER A 386 -16.79 32.80 7.11
CA SER A 386 -16.08 33.85 6.37
C SER A 386 -14.67 34.05 6.95
N GLY A 387 -13.66 34.23 6.08
CA GLY A 387 -12.29 34.55 6.48
C GLY A 387 -11.34 33.36 6.42
N LEU A 388 -10.08 33.60 6.82
CA LEU A 388 -9.02 32.59 6.76
C LEU A 388 -9.07 31.59 7.93
N GLY A 389 -9.69 31.98 9.04
CA GLY A 389 -9.73 31.18 10.25
C GLY A 389 -8.47 31.27 11.12
N THR A 390 -8.66 31.36 12.42
CA THR A 390 -7.54 31.49 13.38
C THR A 390 -6.81 30.16 13.55
N GLU A 391 -7.57 29.05 13.63
CA GLU A 391 -6.98 27.72 13.73
C GLU A 391 -6.23 27.33 12.44
N ALA A 392 -6.79 27.65 11.27
CA ALA A 392 -6.14 27.40 10.00
C ALA A 392 -4.79 28.09 9.88
N LEU A 393 -4.69 29.35 10.29
CA LEU A 393 -3.42 30.11 10.29
C LEU A 393 -2.44 29.54 11.31
N TYR A 394 -2.90 29.21 12.50
CA TYR A 394 -2.07 28.57 13.51
C TYR A 394 -1.50 27.21 13.01
N MET A 395 -2.33 26.38 12.40
CA MET A 395 -1.91 25.10 11.85
C MET A 395 -0.94 25.28 10.67
N LEU A 396 -1.17 26.26 9.80
CA LEU A 396 -0.27 26.56 8.71
C LEU A 396 1.11 27.00 9.26
N GLN A 397 1.16 27.82 10.28
CA GLN A 397 2.40 28.25 10.92
C GLN A 397 3.12 27.07 11.61
N SER A 398 2.38 26.24 12.34
CA SER A 398 2.93 25.12 13.12
C SER A 398 3.46 23.99 12.24
N TYR A 399 2.76 23.66 11.14
CA TYR A 399 3.10 22.54 10.24
C TYR A 399 3.72 22.96 8.91
N GLY A 400 3.89 24.27 8.66
CA GLY A 400 4.36 24.80 7.37
C GLY A 400 5.73 24.24 6.95
N VAL A 401 6.67 24.09 7.88
CA VAL A 401 8.00 23.53 7.62
C VAL A 401 7.88 22.06 7.19
N VAL A 402 7.10 21.26 7.93
CA VAL A 402 6.91 19.83 7.60
C VAL A 402 6.19 19.67 6.27
N LEU A 403 5.19 20.51 5.98
CA LEU A 403 4.52 20.51 4.67
C LEU A 403 5.49 20.83 3.53
N ALA A 404 6.35 21.85 3.69
CA ALA A 404 7.35 22.21 2.70
C ALA A 404 8.36 21.08 2.47
N LEU A 405 8.88 20.46 3.55
CA LEU A 405 9.78 19.31 3.48
C LEU A 405 9.09 18.09 2.85
N ALA A 406 7.82 17.86 3.14
CA ALA A 406 7.02 16.79 2.54
C ALA A 406 6.82 17.02 1.04
N VAL A 407 6.49 18.23 0.60
CA VAL A 407 6.39 18.57 -0.83
C VAL A 407 7.73 18.31 -1.53
N LEU A 408 8.84 18.77 -0.96
CA LEU A 408 10.18 18.54 -1.52
C LEU A 408 10.52 17.04 -1.57
N GLY A 409 10.28 16.30 -0.49
CA GLY A 409 10.52 14.85 -0.38
C GLY A 409 9.65 13.99 -1.29
N ALA A 410 8.48 14.51 -1.70
CA ALA A 410 7.60 13.87 -2.68
C ALA A 410 8.09 14.03 -4.15
N THR A 411 9.16 14.80 -4.38
CA THR A 411 9.82 14.98 -5.68
C THR A 411 11.08 14.11 -5.78
N PRO A 412 11.62 13.86 -6.99
CA PRO A 412 12.88 13.16 -7.16
C PRO A 412 14.12 13.99 -6.80
N LEU A 413 13.95 15.28 -6.47
CA LEU A 413 15.06 16.21 -6.27
C LEU A 413 16.05 15.76 -5.19
N PRO A 414 15.63 15.33 -3.97
CA PRO A 414 16.56 14.85 -2.96
C PRO A 414 17.39 13.64 -3.43
N ALA A 415 16.74 12.68 -4.09
CA ALA A 415 17.42 11.50 -4.61
C ALA A 415 18.38 11.83 -5.76
N MET A 416 18.03 12.79 -6.62
CA MET A 416 18.91 13.27 -7.70
C MET A 416 20.13 13.98 -7.15
N LEU A 417 19.97 14.83 -6.14
CA LEU A 417 21.07 15.52 -5.47
C LEU A 417 22.00 14.52 -4.78
N TRP A 418 21.44 13.55 -4.06
CA TRP A 418 22.21 12.48 -3.43
C TRP A 418 23.02 11.68 -4.45
N LYS A 419 22.41 11.26 -5.55
CA LYS A 419 23.10 10.55 -6.64
C LYS A 419 24.23 11.37 -7.24
N LYS A 420 24.02 12.67 -7.51
CA LYS A 420 25.07 13.56 -8.00
C LYS A 420 26.23 13.69 -7.00
N ALA A 421 25.91 13.74 -5.72
CA ALA A 421 26.93 13.78 -4.67
C ALA A 421 27.77 12.48 -4.64
N GLN A 422 27.14 11.32 -4.82
CA GLN A 422 27.84 10.03 -4.90
C GLN A 422 28.73 9.90 -6.16
N GLU A 423 28.32 10.51 -7.29
CA GLU A 423 29.08 10.51 -8.54
C GLU A 423 30.29 11.47 -8.49
N ALA A 424 30.29 12.42 -7.55
CA ALA A 424 31.38 13.38 -7.40
C ALA A 424 32.57 12.73 -6.66
N LYS A 425 33.68 12.48 -7.38
CA LYS A 425 34.88 11.82 -6.86
C LYS A 425 35.44 12.48 -5.59
N SER A 426 35.31 13.82 -5.45
CA SER A 426 35.74 14.56 -4.25
C SER A 426 34.89 14.29 -3.02
N LEU A 427 33.62 13.91 -3.19
CA LEU A 427 32.68 13.65 -2.10
C LEU A 427 32.59 12.16 -1.72
N ALA A 428 33.00 11.25 -2.61
CA ALA A 428 32.88 9.81 -2.39
C ALA A 428 33.47 9.33 -1.05
N PRO A 429 34.69 9.74 -0.63
CA PRO A 429 35.23 9.30 0.68
C PRO A 429 34.41 9.81 1.86
N VAL A 430 33.90 11.06 1.76
CA VAL A 430 33.05 11.65 2.80
C VAL A 430 31.72 10.92 2.90
N LEU A 431 31.11 10.60 1.77
CA LEU A 431 29.80 9.92 1.72
C LEU A 431 29.89 8.47 2.23
N THR A 432 31.01 7.78 2.01
CA THR A 432 31.23 6.44 2.57
C THR A 432 31.11 6.39 4.09
N VAL A 433 31.50 7.47 4.78
CA VAL A 433 31.37 7.59 6.22
C VAL A 433 30.06 8.26 6.62
N ALA A 434 29.63 9.27 5.87
CA ALA A 434 28.43 10.04 6.20
C ALA A 434 27.14 9.22 6.05
N GLU A 435 27.03 8.35 5.04
CA GLU A 435 25.81 7.57 4.81
C GLU A 435 25.44 6.67 5.99
N PRO A 436 26.33 5.81 6.55
CA PRO A 436 26.00 5.02 7.73
C PRO A 436 25.75 5.91 8.97
N LEU A 437 26.47 7.00 9.16
CA LEU A 437 26.23 7.92 10.27
C LEU A 437 24.86 8.61 10.15
N CYS A 438 24.48 9.07 8.97
CA CYS A 438 23.16 9.63 8.73
C CYS A 438 22.05 8.58 8.94
N THR A 439 22.28 7.32 8.52
CA THR A 439 21.35 6.21 8.76
C THR A 439 21.14 5.97 10.25
N LEU A 440 22.22 5.92 11.04
CA LEU A 440 22.14 5.75 12.48
C LEU A 440 21.49 6.96 13.17
N ALA A 441 21.84 8.18 12.77
CA ALA A 441 21.22 9.39 13.29
C ALA A 441 19.71 9.44 12.99
N LEU A 442 19.29 9.03 11.78
CA LEU A 442 17.89 8.94 11.41
C LEU A 442 17.15 7.89 12.25
N LEU A 443 17.74 6.71 12.47
CA LEU A 443 17.18 5.69 13.36
C LEU A 443 17.05 6.18 14.81
N ALA A 444 18.07 6.85 15.33
CA ALA A 444 18.03 7.43 16.67
C ALA A 444 16.93 8.49 16.80
N LEU A 445 16.82 9.39 15.82
CA LEU A 445 15.78 10.42 15.78
C LEU A 445 14.38 9.79 15.71
N CYS A 446 14.18 8.83 14.81
CA CYS A 446 12.89 8.10 14.74
C CYS A 446 12.58 7.39 16.06
N THR A 447 13.57 6.80 16.72
CA THR A 447 13.38 6.14 18.02
C THR A 447 12.96 7.15 19.08
N ALA A 448 13.59 8.32 19.14
CA ALA A 448 13.21 9.38 20.07
C ALA A 448 11.73 9.79 19.88
N PHE A 449 11.30 10.01 18.63
CA PHE A 449 9.90 10.32 18.32
C PHE A 449 8.94 9.16 18.67
N LEU A 450 9.35 7.91 18.54
CA LEU A 450 8.52 6.74 18.89
C LEU A 450 8.41 6.52 20.40
N VAL A 451 9.40 6.92 21.15
CA VAL A 451 9.38 6.85 22.63
C VAL A 451 8.54 7.99 23.22
N ASP A 452 8.67 9.20 22.67
CA ASP A 452 7.91 10.37 23.10
C ASP A 452 6.43 10.32 22.68
N GLY A 453 6.14 9.81 21.48
CA GLY A 453 4.81 9.83 20.86
C GLY A 453 4.08 8.50 20.93
N SER A 454 2.90 8.49 21.59
CA SER A 454 1.94 7.36 21.48
C SER A 454 1.18 7.35 20.14
N PHE A 455 1.18 8.46 19.40
CA PHE A 455 0.44 8.63 18.14
C PHE A 455 1.22 8.06 16.96
N ASN A 456 0.95 6.81 16.63
CA ASN A 456 1.58 6.10 15.52
C ASN A 456 0.50 5.39 14.66
N PRO A 457 -0.42 6.16 14.03
CA PRO A 457 -1.48 5.59 13.22
C PRO A 457 -0.90 4.97 11.95
N PHE A 458 -1.52 3.89 11.48
CA PHE A 458 -1.24 3.33 10.17
C PHE A 458 -2.53 3.33 9.36
N LEU A 459 -2.57 4.15 8.31
CA LEU A 459 -3.78 4.38 7.52
C LEU A 459 -4.35 3.10 6.91
N TYR A 460 -3.48 2.15 6.55
CA TYR A 460 -3.90 0.90 5.92
C TYR A 460 -4.73 -0.03 6.81
N PHE A 461 -4.74 0.18 8.13
CA PHE A 461 -5.62 -0.57 9.04
C PHE A 461 -7.07 -0.07 9.06
N ARG A 462 -7.34 1.05 8.38
CA ARG A 462 -8.70 1.58 8.25
C ARG A 462 -9.47 0.99 7.06
N PHE A 463 -8.78 0.29 6.15
CA PHE A 463 -9.33 -0.13 4.84
C PHE A 463 -9.37 -1.65 4.68
#